data_5f0cc2f644265e98cabb805b8c3e1a0f
#
_entry.id   5f0cc2f644265e98cabb805b8c3e1a0f
#
_cell.length_a   1.000
_cell.length_b   1.000
_cell.length_c   1.000
_cell.angle_alpha   90.00
_cell.angle_beta   90.00
_cell.angle_gamma   90.00
#
_symmetry.space_group_name_H-M   'P 1'
#
loop_
_entity.id
_entity.type
_entity.pdbx_description
1 polymer ?
#
loop_
_entity_poly.entity_id
_entity_poly.type
_entity_poly.pdbx_seq_one_letter_code
_entity_poly.pdbx_strand_id
1 'polypeptide(L)'
;FLCLPAIFSSCTGRFVDINRPGSKLSPDELKRDNYAVGSFLIQMQGVAFPEQENAYQTMIDFVGNYLGRYTTYTKELPKNHTLFNASNAWCAWPASYAPPIVSAFNEVVKLNGKENISYAWALILRAQAFLRFTDIYGPFPLSMNNGSDEVYSSQRDIYLQLINDLNEATTLI
;
A
#
# COMPACT_ATOMS: atom_id res chain seq x y z
N PHE A 1 26.74 -10.82 -65.35
CA PHE A 1 25.98 -11.21 -64.18
C PHE A 1 25.73 -9.96 -63.35
N LEU A 2 24.51 -9.38 -63.48
CA LEU A 2 24.06 -8.28 -62.60
C LEU A 2 23.42 -8.90 -61.38
N CYS A 3 24.03 -8.73 -60.20
CA CYS A 3 23.39 -9.00 -58.91
C CYS A 3 22.49 -7.83 -58.54
N LEU A 4 21.17 -8.00 -58.60
CA LEU A 4 20.21 -7.07 -58.01
C LEU A 4 20.24 -7.26 -56.48
N PRO A 5 20.47 -6.18 -55.67
CA PRO A 5 20.25 -6.27 -54.23
C PRO A 5 18.73 -6.28 -53.96
N ALA A 6 18.23 -7.40 -53.44
CA ALA A 6 16.87 -7.48 -52.92
C ALA A 6 16.77 -6.60 -51.68
N ILE A 7 16.11 -5.47 -51.81
CA ILE A 7 15.77 -4.58 -50.67
C ILE A 7 14.63 -5.26 -49.93
N PHE A 8 14.94 -5.98 -48.87
CA PHE A 8 13.94 -6.42 -47.87
C PHE A 8 13.49 -5.20 -47.06
N SER A 9 12.48 -4.51 -47.56
CA SER A 9 11.76 -3.54 -46.78
C SER A 9 10.99 -4.29 -45.69
N SER A 10 11.61 -4.46 -44.54
CA SER A 10 10.96 -5.00 -43.35
C SER A 10 9.88 -4.02 -42.90
N CYS A 11 8.62 -4.42 -42.91
CA CYS A 11 7.47 -3.67 -42.38
C CYS A 11 7.48 -3.62 -40.83
N THR A 12 8.57 -3.13 -40.24
CA THR A 12 8.70 -2.99 -38.77
C THR A 12 8.11 -1.69 -38.25
N GLY A 13 7.67 -0.77 -39.14
CA GLY A 13 7.18 0.55 -38.75
C GLY A 13 5.91 0.57 -37.89
N ARG A 14 5.16 -0.52 -37.82
CA ARG A 14 3.96 -0.68 -36.98
C ARG A 14 4.07 -1.78 -35.91
N PHE A 15 5.26 -2.31 -35.72
CA PHE A 15 5.46 -3.42 -34.79
C PHE A 15 5.10 -3.05 -33.35
N VAL A 16 5.38 -1.81 -32.95
CA VAL A 16 5.03 -1.28 -31.61
C VAL A 16 3.52 -1.12 -31.47
N ASP A 17 2.81 -0.71 -32.52
CA ASP A 17 1.35 -0.50 -32.49
C ASP A 17 0.60 -1.84 -32.48
N ILE A 18 1.09 -2.83 -33.25
CA ILE A 18 0.49 -4.18 -33.33
C ILE A 18 0.72 -4.96 -32.04
N ASN A 19 1.86 -4.75 -31.37
CA ASN A 19 2.19 -5.43 -30.11
C ASN A 19 1.70 -4.69 -28.87
N ARG A 20 0.95 -3.59 -29.01
CA ARG A 20 0.23 -3.01 -27.87
C ARG A 20 -0.91 -3.95 -27.48
N PRO A 21 -0.85 -4.61 -26.31
CA PRO A 21 -2.01 -5.37 -25.84
C PRO A 21 -3.16 -4.38 -25.63
N GLY A 22 -4.28 -4.57 -26.33
CA GLY A 22 -5.46 -3.68 -26.24
C GLY A 22 -6.09 -3.60 -24.85
N SER A 23 -5.62 -4.42 -23.90
CA SER A 23 -5.99 -4.42 -22.49
C SER A 23 -5.04 -3.64 -21.57
N LYS A 24 -3.93 -3.09 -22.09
CA LYS A 24 -2.98 -2.32 -21.29
C LYS A 24 -3.07 -0.85 -21.65
N LEU A 25 -3.36 -0.03 -20.64
CA LEU A 25 -3.30 1.42 -20.75
C LEU A 25 -1.87 1.88 -21.02
N SER A 26 -1.69 2.81 -21.95
CA SER A 26 -0.39 3.43 -22.16
C SER A 26 -0.02 4.36 -20.98
N PRO A 27 1.28 4.67 -20.78
CA PRO A 27 1.67 5.62 -19.75
C PRO A 27 0.98 7.00 -19.87
N ASP A 28 0.65 7.43 -21.09
CA ASP A 28 -0.03 8.70 -21.33
C ASP A 28 -1.53 8.62 -21.00
N GLU A 29 -2.17 7.48 -21.26
CA GLU A 29 -3.55 7.23 -20.83
C GLU A 29 -3.66 7.10 -19.30
N LEU A 30 -2.65 6.52 -18.64
CA LEU A 30 -2.58 6.44 -17.19
C LEU A 30 -2.43 7.82 -16.53
N LYS A 31 -1.76 8.76 -17.19
CA LYS A 31 -1.62 10.14 -16.69
C LYS A 31 -2.87 10.98 -16.93
N ARG A 32 -3.68 10.64 -17.95
CA ARG A 32 -4.89 11.35 -18.27
C ARG A 32 -5.90 11.20 -17.13
N ASP A 33 -6.54 12.30 -16.76
CA ASP A 33 -7.61 12.38 -15.77
C ASP A 33 -7.23 11.86 -14.36
N ASN A 34 -5.93 11.84 -14.02
CA ASN A 34 -5.40 11.30 -12.76
C ASN A 34 -5.81 9.82 -12.49
N TYR A 35 -6.13 9.06 -13.52
CA TYR A 35 -6.62 7.68 -13.37
C TYR A 35 -5.61 6.79 -12.62
N ALA A 36 -4.33 6.90 -12.94
CA ALA A 36 -3.28 6.14 -12.25
C ALA A 36 -3.20 6.52 -10.77
N VAL A 37 -3.24 7.81 -10.45
CA VAL A 37 -3.21 8.31 -9.08
C VAL A 37 -4.43 7.79 -8.30
N GLY A 38 -5.62 7.85 -8.91
CA GLY A 38 -6.86 7.33 -8.33
C GLY A 38 -6.77 5.83 -8.01
N SER A 39 -6.16 5.03 -8.88
CA SER A 39 -6.00 3.58 -8.65
C SER A 39 -5.10 3.28 -7.45
N PHE A 40 -4.03 4.04 -7.25
CA PHE A 40 -3.17 3.90 -6.05
C PHE A 40 -3.88 4.37 -4.77
N LEU A 41 -4.68 5.43 -4.83
CA LEU A 41 -5.49 5.84 -3.68
C LEU A 41 -6.54 4.78 -3.30
N ILE A 42 -7.19 4.13 -4.27
CA ILE A 42 -8.10 3.01 -4.03
C ILE A 42 -7.36 1.83 -3.38
N GLN A 43 -6.16 1.51 -3.85
CA GLN A 43 -5.33 0.47 -3.22
C GLN A 43 -5.01 0.81 -1.76
N MET A 44 -4.61 2.05 -1.47
CA MET A 44 -4.35 2.51 -0.10
C MET A 44 -5.61 2.46 0.76
N GLN A 45 -6.77 2.83 0.20
CA GLN A 45 -8.06 2.79 0.88
C GLN A 45 -8.44 1.37 1.29
N GLY A 46 -8.23 0.38 0.42
CA GLY A 46 -8.51 -1.04 0.72
C GLY A 46 -7.68 -1.58 1.89
N VAL A 47 -6.47 -1.04 2.12
CA VAL A 47 -5.66 -1.41 3.31
C VAL A 47 -6.03 -0.57 4.53
N ALA A 48 -6.27 0.74 4.36
CA ALA A 48 -6.68 1.62 5.46
C ALA A 48 -8.04 1.23 6.04
N PHE A 49 -8.95 0.73 5.20
CA PHE A 49 -10.29 0.27 5.58
C PHE A 49 -10.53 -1.14 5.01
N PRO A 50 -9.93 -2.18 5.63
CA PRO A 50 -10.05 -3.53 5.13
C PRO A 50 -11.50 -4.02 5.16
N GLU A 51 -11.89 -4.76 4.14
CA GLU A 51 -13.20 -5.42 4.06
C GLU A 51 -13.34 -6.48 5.18
N GLN A 52 -14.59 -6.89 5.42
CA GLN A 52 -14.98 -7.74 6.57
C GLN A 52 -14.37 -9.16 6.58
N GLU A 53 -13.50 -9.48 5.66
CA GLU A 53 -12.84 -10.77 5.62
C GLU A 53 -11.57 -10.82 6.48
N ASN A 54 -10.63 -11.66 6.16
CA ASN A 54 -9.47 -12.00 6.97
C ASN A 54 -8.73 -10.81 7.61
N ALA A 55 -8.55 -9.70 6.92
CA ALA A 55 -7.82 -8.54 7.42
C ALA A 55 -8.60 -7.82 8.52
N TYR A 56 -9.90 -7.61 8.33
CA TYR A 56 -10.77 -6.98 9.34
C TYR A 56 -10.88 -7.85 10.59
N GLN A 57 -11.16 -9.15 10.41
CA GLN A 57 -11.23 -10.09 11.52
C GLN A 57 -9.94 -10.14 12.32
N THR A 58 -8.80 -10.19 11.61
CA THR A 58 -7.51 -10.25 12.26
C THR A 58 -7.24 -9.01 13.12
N MET A 59 -7.51 -7.84 12.60
CA MET A 59 -7.13 -6.59 13.25
C MET A 59 -8.15 -6.12 14.27
N ILE A 60 -9.42 -6.22 13.95
CA ILE A 60 -10.49 -5.67 14.79
C ILE A 60 -11.01 -6.74 15.72
N ASP A 61 -11.41 -7.90 15.18
CA ASP A 61 -12.07 -8.92 15.99
C ASP A 61 -11.08 -9.67 16.87
N PHE A 62 -9.98 -10.16 16.30
CA PHE A 62 -9.04 -11.01 17.07
C PHE A 62 -8.02 -10.22 17.88
N VAL A 63 -7.73 -8.99 17.56
CA VAL A 63 -6.79 -8.17 18.34
C VAL A 63 -7.53 -7.09 19.11
N GLY A 64 -8.19 -6.16 18.42
CA GLY A 64 -8.83 -5.01 19.03
C GLY A 64 -9.89 -5.40 20.07
N ASN A 65 -10.81 -6.29 19.73
CA ASN A 65 -11.89 -6.71 20.62
C ASN A 65 -11.39 -7.55 21.79
N TYR A 66 -10.35 -8.37 21.60
CA TYR A 66 -9.76 -9.16 22.69
C TYR A 66 -8.93 -8.30 23.65
N LEU A 67 -8.07 -7.44 23.13
CA LEU A 67 -7.27 -6.54 23.95
C LEU A 67 -8.16 -5.52 24.68
N GLY A 68 -9.24 -5.07 24.05
CA GLY A 68 -10.27 -4.23 24.63
C GLY A 68 -11.21 -4.99 25.60
N ARG A 69 -11.09 -6.34 25.70
CA ARG A 69 -11.94 -7.21 26.54
C ARG A 69 -13.43 -7.14 26.19
N TYR A 70 -13.78 -6.80 24.96
CA TYR A 70 -15.17 -6.81 24.49
C TYR A 70 -15.65 -8.21 24.12
N THR A 71 -14.73 -9.09 23.73
CA THR A 71 -15.03 -10.47 23.36
C THR A 71 -14.07 -11.46 24.02
N THR A 72 -14.50 -12.71 24.17
CA THR A 72 -13.67 -13.81 24.65
C THR A 72 -13.97 -15.07 23.86
N TYR A 73 -13.03 -16.00 23.85
CA TYR A 73 -13.24 -17.30 23.21
C TYR A 73 -14.21 -18.17 24.00
N THR A 74 -15.12 -18.82 23.29
CA THR A 74 -16.05 -19.80 23.87
C THR A 74 -15.42 -21.20 23.96
N LYS A 75 -14.31 -21.44 23.28
CA LYS A 75 -13.55 -22.69 23.27
C LYS A 75 -12.06 -22.38 23.43
N GLU A 76 -11.34 -23.30 24.10
CA GLU A 76 -9.88 -23.24 24.10
C GLU A 76 -9.38 -23.42 22.68
N LEU A 77 -8.90 -22.32 22.10
CA LEU A 77 -8.15 -22.35 20.85
C LEU A 77 -6.68 -22.63 21.18
N PRO A 78 -5.99 -23.45 20.39
CA PRO A 78 -4.58 -23.80 20.64
C PRO A 78 -3.65 -22.57 20.60
N LYS A 79 -4.15 -21.41 20.18
CA LYS A 79 -3.43 -20.16 20.10
C LYS A 79 -4.27 -19.07 20.76
N ASN A 80 -4.01 -18.81 22.02
CA ASN A 80 -4.71 -17.77 22.77
C ASN A 80 -4.11 -16.40 22.43
N HIS A 81 -4.81 -15.62 21.62
CA HIS A 81 -4.39 -14.28 21.18
C HIS A 81 -4.33 -13.29 22.35
N THR A 82 -5.07 -13.53 23.43
CA THR A 82 -5.06 -12.68 24.64
C THR A 82 -3.72 -12.72 25.37
N LEU A 83 -2.83 -13.65 25.05
CA LEU A 83 -1.54 -13.84 25.69
C LEU A 83 -0.37 -13.24 24.89
N PHE A 84 -0.62 -12.39 23.92
CA PHE A 84 0.42 -11.77 23.08
C PHE A 84 1.40 -12.80 22.49
N ASN A 85 0.90 -13.93 22.03
CA ASN A 85 1.73 -15.00 21.50
C ASN A 85 2.25 -14.63 20.09
N ALA A 86 3.54 -14.28 20.01
CA ALA A 86 4.23 -13.90 18.76
C ALA A 86 4.27 -15.02 17.70
N SER A 87 3.96 -16.27 18.05
CA SER A 87 3.95 -17.40 17.10
C SER A 87 2.72 -17.45 16.19
N ASN A 88 1.80 -16.50 16.31
CA ASN A 88 0.60 -16.45 15.50
C ASN A 88 0.88 -15.96 14.07
N ALA A 89 0.28 -16.61 13.08
CA ALA A 89 0.33 -16.21 11.67
C ALA A 89 -0.14 -14.74 11.44
N TRP A 90 -0.87 -14.21 12.38
CA TRP A 90 -1.36 -12.83 12.44
C TRP A 90 -0.24 -11.77 12.53
N CYS A 91 0.92 -12.15 13.08
CA CYS A 91 2.09 -11.28 13.14
C CYS A 91 2.72 -11.03 11.75
N ALA A 92 2.38 -11.83 10.75
CA ALA A 92 2.85 -11.61 9.38
C ALA A 92 2.08 -10.51 8.63
N TRP A 93 0.98 -10.00 9.21
CA TRP A 93 0.11 -9.05 8.55
C TRP A 93 0.79 -7.70 8.20
N PRO A 94 1.61 -7.07 9.06
CA PRO A 94 2.33 -5.85 8.68
C PRO A 94 3.23 -6.07 7.46
N ALA A 95 3.92 -7.20 7.40
CA ALA A 95 4.79 -7.54 6.28
C ALA A 95 4.03 -7.72 4.95
N SER A 96 2.75 -8.09 5.00
CA SER A 96 1.92 -8.29 3.81
C SER A 96 1.18 -7.03 3.35
N TYR A 97 0.75 -6.17 4.27
CA TYR A 97 -0.13 -5.04 3.96
C TYR A 97 0.55 -3.67 4.01
N ALA A 98 1.61 -3.52 4.80
CA ALA A 98 2.29 -2.23 4.86
C ALA A 98 3.11 -1.92 3.60
N PRO A 99 3.84 -2.86 2.95
CA PRO A 99 4.54 -2.58 1.71
C PRO A 99 3.63 -2.07 0.57
N PRO A 100 2.41 -2.61 0.33
CA PRO A 100 1.48 -2.06 -0.64
C PRO A 100 1.09 -0.61 -0.39
N ILE A 101 0.91 -0.19 0.88
CA ILE A 101 0.64 1.22 1.21
C ILE A 101 1.82 2.12 0.88
N VAL A 102 3.03 1.73 1.29
CA VAL A 102 4.24 2.52 1.02
C VAL A 102 4.48 2.64 -0.48
N SER A 103 4.35 1.54 -1.21
CA SER A 103 4.52 1.51 -2.65
C SER A 103 3.50 2.41 -3.36
N ALA A 104 2.21 2.30 -3.01
CA ALA A 104 1.16 3.13 -3.59
C ALA A 104 1.34 4.61 -3.24
N PHE A 105 1.71 4.94 -1.99
CA PHE A 105 2.04 6.30 -1.57
C PHE A 105 3.17 6.90 -2.41
N ASN A 106 4.25 6.15 -2.61
CA ASN A 106 5.39 6.60 -3.40
C ASN A 106 5.01 6.82 -4.87
N GLU A 107 4.16 5.99 -5.46
CA GLU A 107 3.66 6.20 -6.82
C GLU A 107 2.73 7.42 -6.92
N VAL A 108 1.89 7.70 -5.92
CA VAL A 108 1.11 8.96 -5.88
C VAL A 108 2.04 10.18 -5.91
N VAL A 109 3.08 10.19 -5.05
CA VAL A 109 4.06 11.27 -5.00
C VAL A 109 4.81 11.44 -6.32
N LYS A 110 5.24 10.33 -6.92
CA LYS A 110 5.98 10.32 -8.18
C LYS A 110 5.15 10.82 -9.37
N LEU A 111 3.87 10.46 -9.43
CA LEU A 111 2.99 10.80 -10.53
C LEU A 111 2.46 12.22 -10.45
N ASN A 112 2.14 12.70 -9.25
CA ASN A 112 1.38 13.92 -9.06
C ASN A 112 2.09 14.97 -8.16
N GLY A 113 3.24 14.66 -7.57
CA GLY A 113 3.96 15.54 -6.64
C GLY A 113 3.28 15.63 -5.27
N LYS A 114 3.66 16.66 -4.50
CA LYS A 114 3.24 16.84 -3.10
C LYS A 114 2.33 18.06 -2.87
N GLU A 115 2.00 18.82 -3.89
CA GLU A 115 1.29 20.09 -3.76
C GLU A 115 -0.15 20.00 -4.31
N ASN A 116 -0.87 18.96 -3.92
CA ASN A 116 -2.22 18.72 -4.45
C ASN A 116 -3.06 17.84 -3.52
N ILE A 117 -4.36 17.83 -3.78
CA ILE A 117 -5.35 17.10 -2.98
C ILE A 117 -5.14 15.58 -2.99
N SER A 118 -4.59 15.01 -4.06
CA SER A 118 -4.33 13.56 -4.12
C SER A 118 -3.24 13.15 -3.12
N TYR A 119 -2.23 14.01 -2.95
CA TYR A 119 -1.21 13.80 -1.95
C TYR A 119 -1.77 13.95 -0.53
N ALA A 120 -2.65 14.92 -0.29
CA ALA A 120 -3.35 15.04 0.99
C ALA A 120 -4.14 13.76 1.33
N TRP A 121 -4.88 13.22 0.37
CA TRP A 121 -5.57 11.94 0.55
C TRP A 121 -4.62 10.79 0.84
N ALA A 122 -3.49 10.71 0.14
CA ALA A 122 -2.48 9.68 0.39
C ALA A 122 -1.89 9.77 1.81
N LEU A 123 -1.63 10.99 2.32
CA LEU A 123 -1.19 11.22 3.69
C LEU A 123 -2.22 10.74 4.72
N ILE A 124 -3.50 11.07 4.52
CA ILE A 124 -4.59 10.65 5.40
C ILE A 124 -4.73 9.13 5.43
N LEU A 125 -4.72 8.47 4.26
CA LEU A 125 -4.85 7.02 4.16
C LEU A 125 -3.64 6.30 4.76
N ARG A 126 -2.43 6.82 4.56
CA ARG A 126 -1.22 6.30 5.20
C ARG A 126 -1.30 6.44 6.71
N ALA A 127 -1.68 7.60 7.21
CA ALA A 127 -1.83 7.85 8.64
C ALA A 127 -2.84 6.89 9.27
N GLN A 128 -4.00 6.69 8.65
CA GLN A 128 -5.03 5.77 9.12
C GLN A 128 -4.56 4.31 9.19
N ALA A 129 -3.83 3.86 8.19
CA ALA A 129 -3.31 2.49 8.16
C ALA A 129 -2.19 2.29 9.19
N PHE A 130 -1.24 3.22 9.24
CA PHE A 130 -0.07 3.11 10.12
C PHE A 130 -0.42 3.30 11.60
N LEU A 131 -1.44 4.12 11.91
CA LEU A 131 -2.01 4.19 13.26
C LEU A 131 -2.43 2.80 13.72
N ARG A 132 -3.19 2.10 12.90
CA ARG A 132 -3.67 0.76 13.22
C ARG A 132 -2.55 -0.26 13.36
N PHE A 133 -1.51 -0.16 12.52
CA PHE A 133 -0.35 -1.04 12.63
C PHE A 133 0.43 -0.82 13.91
N THR A 134 0.71 0.43 14.29
CA THR A 134 1.46 0.70 15.50
C THR A 134 0.67 0.39 16.77
N ASP A 135 -0.67 0.54 16.74
CA ASP A 135 -1.53 0.20 17.88
C ASP A 135 -1.56 -1.30 18.17
N ILE A 136 -1.47 -2.12 17.11
CA ILE A 136 -1.54 -3.59 17.23
C ILE A 136 -0.15 -4.19 17.43
N TYR A 137 0.85 -3.72 16.70
CA TYR A 137 2.17 -4.35 16.63
C TYR A 137 3.27 -3.56 17.33
N GLY A 138 3.01 -2.31 17.73
CA GLY A 138 4.00 -1.43 18.34
C GLY A 138 4.98 -0.86 17.30
N PRO A 139 6.31 -0.92 17.55
CA PRO A 139 7.32 -0.43 16.62
C PRO A 139 7.30 -1.18 15.30
N PHE A 140 7.41 -0.45 14.16
CA PHE A 140 7.59 -1.02 12.84
C PHE A 140 8.40 -0.08 11.93
N PRO A 141 8.95 -0.55 10.80
CA PRO A 141 9.68 0.32 9.88
C PRO A 141 8.73 1.22 9.10
N LEU A 142 8.92 2.55 9.20
CA LEU A 142 8.15 3.54 8.43
C LEU A 142 8.50 3.54 6.94
N SER A 143 9.75 3.25 6.62
CA SER A 143 10.25 3.09 5.25
C SER A 143 10.40 1.61 4.94
N MET A 144 9.35 0.98 4.46
CA MET A 144 9.41 -0.41 4.01
C MET A 144 10.06 -0.49 2.63
N ASN A 145 11.37 -0.28 2.60
CA ASN A 145 12.17 -0.59 1.43
C ASN A 145 12.39 -2.09 1.41
N ASN A 146 12.17 -2.74 0.27
CA ASN A 146 12.38 -4.18 0.06
C ASN A 146 13.85 -4.63 0.23
N GLY A 147 14.57 -4.06 1.19
CA GLY A 147 15.98 -4.32 1.50
C GLY A 147 16.18 -4.76 2.94
N SER A 148 17.28 -5.45 3.15
CA SER A 148 17.64 -6.12 4.40
C SER A 148 17.92 -5.23 5.62
N ASP A 149 17.89 -3.89 5.47
CA ASP A 149 18.32 -2.94 6.51
C ASP A 149 17.14 -2.04 6.96
N GLU A 150 15.98 -2.63 7.19
CA GLU A 150 14.84 -1.89 7.72
C GLU A 150 15.05 -1.53 9.19
N VAL A 151 15.18 -0.23 9.46
CA VAL A 151 15.27 0.29 10.82
C VAL A 151 13.88 0.45 11.40
N TYR A 152 13.60 -0.22 12.50
CA TYR A 152 12.35 -0.06 13.25
C TYR A 152 12.28 1.32 13.89
N SER A 153 11.18 2.02 13.63
CA SER A 153 10.84 3.27 14.30
C SER A 153 10.09 2.96 15.59
N SER A 154 10.34 3.75 16.64
CA SER A 154 9.58 3.61 17.88
C SER A 154 8.10 3.99 17.65
N GLN A 155 7.19 3.44 18.44
CA GLN A 155 5.77 3.81 18.37
C GLN A 155 5.58 5.33 18.52
N ARG A 156 6.34 5.98 19.40
CA ARG A 156 6.33 7.43 19.57
C ARG A 156 6.69 8.17 18.28
N ASP A 157 7.74 7.74 17.60
CA ASP A 157 8.20 8.39 16.36
C ASP A 157 7.19 8.17 15.23
N ILE A 158 6.55 6.99 15.20
CA ILE A 158 5.45 6.71 14.28
C ILE A 158 4.31 7.69 14.52
N TYR A 159 3.80 7.84 15.76
CA TYR A 159 2.74 8.79 16.07
C TYR A 159 3.09 10.22 15.67
N LEU A 160 4.32 10.67 15.94
CA LEU A 160 4.77 12.00 15.55
C LEU A 160 4.74 12.17 14.03
N GLN A 161 5.16 11.14 13.28
CA GLN A 161 5.08 11.17 11.82
C GLN A 161 3.64 11.25 11.33
N LEU A 162 2.71 10.46 11.92
CA LEU A 162 1.29 10.50 11.54
C LEU A 162 0.66 11.87 11.82
N ILE A 163 1.00 12.51 12.92
CA ILE A 163 0.53 13.86 13.23
C ILE A 163 1.07 14.87 12.21
N ASN A 164 2.33 14.75 11.82
CA ASN A 164 2.91 15.59 10.78
C ASN A 164 2.24 15.37 9.43
N ASP A 165 1.97 14.12 9.04
CA ASP A 165 1.25 13.78 7.81
C ASP A 165 -0.13 14.43 7.77
N LEU A 166 -0.88 14.35 8.87
CA LEU A 166 -2.21 14.95 8.96
C LEU A 166 -2.18 16.47 8.95
N ASN A 167 -1.21 17.09 9.63
CA ASN A 167 -1.01 18.54 9.60
C ASN A 167 -0.67 19.01 8.17
N GLU A 168 0.23 18.31 7.48
CA GLU A 168 0.56 18.60 6.07
C GLU A 168 -0.69 18.45 5.18
N ALA A 169 -1.46 17.39 5.35
CA ALA A 169 -2.68 17.16 4.58
C ALA A 169 -3.69 18.33 4.77
N THR A 170 -3.85 18.87 5.99
CA THR A 170 -4.78 19.99 6.25
C THR A 170 -4.38 21.28 5.56
N THR A 171 -3.10 21.46 5.19
CA THR A 171 -2.64 22.65 4.46
C THR A 171 -2.92 22.56 2.96
N LEU A 172 -3.27 21.38 2.45
CA LEU A 172 -3.48 21.09 1.04
C LEU A 172 -4.96 20.94 0.65
N ILE A 173 -5.85 20.91 1.64
CA ILE A 173 -7.32 20.82 1.49
C ILE A 173 -7.93 22.22 1.64
#